data_ab07b5f5170d850fb1914de2a78b2557
#
_entry.id   ab07b5f5170d850fb1914de2a78b2557
#
_cell.length_a   1.000
_cell.length_b   1.000
_cell.length_c   1.000
_cell.angle_alpha   90.00
_cell.angle_beta   90.00
_cell.angle_gamma   90.00
#
_symmetry.space_group_name_H-M   'P 1'
#
loop_
_entity.id
_entity.type
_entity.pdbx_description
1 polymer ?
#
loop_
_entity_poly.entity_id
_entity_poly.type
_entity_poly.pdbx_seq_one_letter_code
_entity_poly.pdbx_strand_id
1 'polypeptide(L)'
;VQGKTVYQDGFAPVEVQRVFARIRRICGAETEITVDTLQGHFWNYDRNQRPPDPAWAKSIWSDFRDFSLYALKICAQVPTDKQVKALQAALPDCDIRCFSGEENWHKITKSTATKANALAPICAACGLTIDRITAFGDDFADLEMLRLAGTGVAMGNGVPAVQAAADITIGPNDTDAIAAYLHTQDR
;
A
#
# COMPACT_ATOMS: atom_id res chain seq x y z
N VAL A 1 -9.22 -11.41 -10.94
CA VAL A 1 -9.88 -11.57 -12.22
C VAL A 1 -11.03 -12.55 -12.03
N GLN A 2 -12.24 -12.18 -12.39
CA GLN A 2 -13.45 -13.02 -12.25
C GLN A 2 -13.62 -13.65 -10.83
N GLY A 3 -13.37 -12.88 -9.79
CA GLY A 3 -13.45 -13.33 -8.39
C GLY A 3 -12.26 -14.18 -7.91
N LYS A 4 -11.25 -14.42 -8.74
CA LYS A 4 -10.03 -15.14 -8.34
C LYS A 4 -8.87 -14.18 -8.13
N THR A 5 -8.13 -14.38 -7.05
CA THR A 5 -6.85 -13.69 -6.81
C THR A 5 -5.82 -14.21 -7.81
N VAL A 6 -5.27 -13.33 -8.64
CA VAL A 6 -4.24 -13.66 -9.63
C VAL A 6 -2.84 -13.22 -9.20
N TYR A 7 -2.78 -12.29 -8.25
CA TYR A 7 -1.54 -11.82 -7.65
C TYR A 7 -1.80 -11.41 -6.21
N GLN A 8 -0.88 -11.76 -5.34
CA GLN A 8 -0.86 -11.34 -3.94
C GLN A 8 0.60 -11.32 -3.48
N ASP A 9 1.04 -10.20 -2.93
CA ASP A 9 2.35 -10.06 -2.31
C ASP A 9 2.20 -9.40 -0.94
N GLY A 10 2.88 -9.96 0.04
CA GLY A 10 2.80 -9.55 1.43
C GLY A 10 3.61 -10.49 2.32
N PHE A 11 3.37 -10.48 3.60
CA PHE A 11 4.15 -11.18 4.61
C PHE A 11 3.51 -12.53 4.99
N ALA A 12 4.23 -13.61 4.85
CA ALA A 12 3.86 -14.88 5.45
C ALA A 12 3.88 -14.77 6.99
N PRO A 13 3.17 -15.63 7.74
CA PRO A 13 3.07 -15.53 9.20
C PRO A 13 4.42 -15.40 9.92
N VAL A 14 5.43 -16.16 9.49
CA VAL A 14 6.78 -16.09 10.07
C VAL A 14 7.45 -14.74 9.80
N GLU A 15 7.20 -14.12 8.64
CA GLU A 15 7.72 -12.80 8.29
C GLU A 15 6.99 -11.72 9.10
N VAL A 16 5.67 -11.87 9.32
CA VAL A 16 4.87 -10.97 10.18
C VAL A 16 5.46 -10.93 11.59
N GLN A 17 5.74 -12.08 12.20
CA GLN A 17 6.35 -12.16 13.53
C GLN A 17 7.76 -11.54 13.55
N ARG A 18 8.55 -11.71 12.49
CA ARG A 18 9.85 -11.03 12.33
C ARG A 18 9.68 -9.51 12.33
N VAL A 19 8.73 -8.97 11.57
CA VAL A 19 8.45 -7.53 11.49
C VAL A 19 8.00 -7.00 12.86
N PHE A 20 7.07 -7.67 13.53
CA PHE A 20 6.63 -7.30 14.88
C PHE A 20 7.79 -7.26 15.88
N ALA A 21 8.65 -8.27 15.87
CA ALA A 21 9.82 -8.31 16.76
C ALA A 21 10.77 -7.13 16.51
N ARG A 22 10.96 -6.69 15.26
CA ARG A 22 11.78 -5.52 14.92
C ARG A 22 11.11 -4.22 15.38
N ILE A 23 9.80 -4.05 15.13
CA ILE A 23 9.04 -2.89 15.58
C ILE A 23 9.14 -2.76 17.11
N ARG A 24 8.78 -3.82 17.85
CA ARG A 24 8.79 -3.80 19.31
C ARG A 24 10.18 -3.52 19.90
N ARG A 25 11.22 -4.08 19.30
CA ARG A 25 12.61 -3.85 19.75
C ARG A 25 13.07 -2.41 19.53
N ILE A 26 12.65 -1.77 18.42
CA ILE A 26 13.15 -0.45 18.01
C ILE A 26 12.25 0.67 18.54
N CYS A 27 10.94 0.48 18.48
CA CYS A 27 9.96 1.51 18.85
C CYS A 27 9.38 1.35 20.27
N GLY A 28 9.51 0.15 20.86
CA GLY A 28 9.00 -0.17 22.20
C GLY A 28 7.93 -1.28 22.16
N ALA A 29 7.78 -1.97 23.30
CA ALA A 29 6.85 -3.11 23.41
C ALA A 29 5.38 -2.71 23.22
N GLU A 30 5.03 -1.50 23.61
CA GLU A 30 3.67 -0.94 23.59
C GLU A 30 3.36 -0.17 22.31
N THR A 31 4.25 -0.24 21.30
CA THR A 31 4.02 0.42 20.01
C THR A 31 2.69 -0.02 19.40
N GLU A 32 1.87 0.95 19.02
CA GLU A 32 0.65 0.66 18.27
C GLU A 32 0.98 0.13 16.88
N ILE A 33 0.36 -1.01 16.55
CA ILE A 33 0.54 -1.72 15.29
C ILE A 33 -0.84 -2.02 14.71
N THR A 34 -0.99 -1.85 13.41
CA THR A 34 -2.14 -2.36 12.66
C THR A 34 -1.68 -3.32 11.57
N VAL A 35 -2.56 -4.24 11.19
CA VAL A 35 -2.30 -5.22 10.13
C VAL A 35 -3.52 -5.35 9.24
N ASP A 36 -3.31 -5.17 7.94
CA ASP A 36 -4.30 -5.48 6.93
C ASP A 36 -4.11 -6.90 6.41
N THR A 37 -5.19 -7.65 6.40
CA THR A 37 -5.26 -9.03 5.88
C THR A 37 -6.48 -9.19 4.98
N LEU A 38 -6.63 -10.33 4.31
CA LEU A 38 -7.87 -10.67 3.60
C LEU A 38 -9.05 -10.94 4.55
N GLN A 39 -8.77 -11.24 5.83
CA GLN A 39 -9.77 -11.52 6.86
C GLN A 39 -10.25 -10.27 7.59
N GLY A 40 -9.53 -9.14 7.45
CA GLY A 40 -9.90 -7.88 8.07
C GLY A 40 -8.68 -7.06 8.51
N HIS A 41 -8.98 -5.95 9.15
CA HIS A 41 -8.00 -5.05 9.75
C HIS A 41 -7.86 -5.38 11.24
N PHE A 42 -6.64 -5.60 11.70
CA PHE A 42 -6.30 -5.91 13.09
C PHE A 42 -5.54 -4.76 13.73
N TRP A 43 -5.74 -4.55 15.03
CA TRP A 43 -5.10 -3.45 15.77
C TRP A 43 -4.91 -3.85 17.24
N ASN A 44 -3.72 -3.56 17.81
CA ASN A 44 -3.43 -3.74 19.23
C ASN A 44 -3.83 -2.52 20.10
N TYR A 45 -4.61 -1.61 19.54
CA TYR A 45 -5.06 -0.41 20.21
C TYR A 45 -5.91 -0.72 21.46
N ASP A 46 -5.57 -0.10 22.59
CA ASP A 46 -6.33 -0.23 23.84
C ASP A 46 -7.57 0.66 23.82
N ARG A 47 -8.72 0.05 23.56
CA ARG A 47 -10.03 0.73 23.53
C ARG A 47 -10.45 1.32 24.88
N ASN A 48 -9.79 0.93 25.99
CA ASN A 48 -10.08 1.49 27.32
C ASN A 48 -9.42 2.85 27.51
N GLN A 49 -8.40 3.19 26.74
CA GLN A 49 -7.68 4.45 26.85
C GLN A 49 -8.32 5.59 26.06
N ARG A 50 -8.91 5.30 24.92
CA ARG A 50 -9.62 6.27 24.08
C ARG A 50 -10.66 5.58 23.18
N PRO A 51 -11.78 6.22 22.83
CA PRO A 51 -12.72 5.64 21.86
C PRO A 51 -12.04 5.50 20.50
N PRO A 52 -12.31 4.42 19.75
CA PRO A 52 -11.77 4.25 18.39
C PRO A 52 -12.37 5.31 17.47
N ASP A 53 -11.57 5.78 16.51
CA ASP A 53 -12.09 6.56 15.38
C ASP A 53 -13.18 5.73 14.67
N PRO A 54 -14.34 6.31 14.33
CA PRO A 54 -15.41 5.63 13.60
C PRO A 54 -14.95 4.95 12.31
N ALA A 55 -13.95 5.52 11.62
CA ALA A 55 -13.34 4.94 10.42
C ALA A 55 -12.71 3.57 10.69
N TRP A 56 -12.22 3.33 11.91
CA TRP A 56 -11.55 2.10 12.34
C TRP A 56 -12.38 1.26 13.31
N ALA A 57 -13.66 1.57 13.47
CA ALA A 57 -14.56 0.89 14.42
C ALA A 57 -14.72 -0.60 14.17
N LYS A 58 -14.47 -1.07 12.95
CA LYS A 58 -14.52 -2.49 12.55
C LYS A 58 -13.19 -3.23 12.75
N SER A 59 -12.16 -2.58 13.29
CA SER A 59 -10.88 -3.24 13.55
C SER A 59 -11.04 -4.36 14.58
N ILE A 60 -10.40 -5.49 14.32
CA ILE A 60 -10.34 -6.64 15.21
C ILE A 60 -9.19 -6.42 16.18
N TRP A 61 -9.46 -6.49 17.48
CA TRP A 61 -8.39 -6.38 18.48
C TRP A 61 -7.48 -7.62 18.45
N SER A 62 -6.17 -7.38 18.54
CA SER A 62 -5.16 -8.43 18.66
C SER A 62 -3.95 -7.89 19.41
N ASP A 63 -3.39 -8.67 20.34
CA ASP A 63 -2.08 -8.37 20.95
C ASP A 63 -0.90 -8.82 20.08
N PHE A 64 -1.19 -9.45 18.95
CA PHE A 64 -0.25 -9.96 17.94
C PHE A 64 0.74 -11.03 18.45
N ARG A 65 0.54 -11.63 19.63
CA ARG A 65 1.45 -12.67 20.15
C ARG A 65 1.39 -13.94 19.31
N ASP A 66 0.18 -14.40 19.01
CA ASP A 66 -0.07 -15.64 18.25
C ASP A 66 -0.62 -15.33 16.85
N PHE A 67 -0.30 -14.15 16.31
CA PHE A 67 -0.81 -13.73 15.01
C PHE A 67 -0.19 -14.58 13.90
N SER A 68 -1.03 -15.34 13.18
CA SER A 68 -0.64 -16.35 12.20
C SER A 68 -1.27 -16.15 10.82
N LEU A 69 -1.87 -14.97 10.58
CA LEU A 69 -2.44 -14.65 9.27
C LEU A 69 -1.39 -14.07 8.32
N TYR A 70 -1.64 -14.25 7.02
CA TYR A 70 -0.90 -13.56 5.97
C TYR A 70 -1.24 -12.07 5.98
N ALA A 71 -0.25 -11.20 6.06
CA ALA A 71 -0.43 -9.76 6.11
C ALA A 71 -0.14 -9.11 4.76
N LEU A 72 -1.07 -8.29 4.28
CA LEU A 72 -0.88 -7.49 3.06
C LEU A 72 -0.05 -6.24 3.36
N LYS A 73 -0.27 -5.64 4.54
CA LYS A 73 0.39 -4.43 5.01
C LYS A 73 0.43 -4.44 6.53
N ILE A 74 1.51 -3.96 7.10
CA ILE A 74 1.66 -3.68 8.53
C ILE A 74 1.86 -2.18 8.67
N CYS A 75 1.19 -1.55 9.64
CA CYS A 75 1.47 -0.17 10.00
C CYS A 75 1.87 -0.09 11.47
N ALA A 76 2.73 0.87 11.79
CA ALA A 76 3.18 1.07 13.16
C ALA A 76 3.40 2.56 13.45
N GLN A 77 3.22 2.94 14.70
CA GLN A 77 3.68 4.25 15.18
C GLN A 77 5.20 4.24 15.32
N VAL A 78 5.87 5.13 14.58
CA VAL A 78 7.33 5.29 14.62
C VAL A 78 7.64 6.75 14.87
N PRO A 79 7.78 7.17 16.12
CA PRO A 79 7.76 8.57 16.51
C PRO A 79 9.01 9.38 16.15
N THR A 80 10.09 8.75 15.72
CA THR A 80 11.35 9.48 15.41
C THR A 80 12.03 8.98 14.15
N ASP A 81 12.68 9.89 13.42
CA ASP A 81 13.49 9.56 12.23
C ASP A 81 14.60 8.54 12.53
N LYS A 82 15.15 8.56 13.74
CA LYS A 82 16.16 7.59 14.18
C LYS A 82 15.58 6.17 14.19
N GLN A 83 14.34 6.01 14.66
CA GLN A 83 13.66 4.72 14.65
C GLN A 83 13.26 4.29 13.24
N VAL A 84 12.83 5.22 12.39
CA VAL A 84 12.57 4.93 10.97
C VAL A 84 13.81 4.38 10.29
N LYS A 85 14.96 5.05 10.40
CA LYS A 85 16.24 4.60 9.85
C LYS A 85 16.67 3.24 10.41
N ALA A 86 16.46 3.01 11.71
CA ALA A 86 16.77 1.74 12.34
C ALA A 86 15.87 0.60 11.85
N LEU A 87 14.58 0.86 11.61
CA LEU A 87 13.65 -0.10 11.01
C LEU A 87 14.03 -0.42 9.56
N GLN A 88 14.32 0.60 8.75
CA GLN A 88 14.78 0.41 7.36
C GLN A 88 16.04 -0.45 7.29
N ALA A 89 17.01 -0.22 8.18
CA ALA A 89 18.21 -1.05 8.27
C ALA A 89 17.93 -2.48 8.75
N ALA A 90 16.94 -2.67 9.63
CA ALA A 90 16.58 -3.99 10.20
C ALA A 90 15.65 -4.82 9.30
N LEU A 91 15.00 -4.18 8.32
CA LEU A 91 14.03 -4.75 7.38
C LEU A 91 14.36 -4.31 5.94
N PRO A 92 15.51 -4.71 5.38
CA PRO A 92 15.98 -4.23 4.07
C PRO A 92 15.10 -4.72 2.90
N ASP A 93 14.29 -5.73 3.12
CA ASP A 93 13.33 -6.30 2.18
C ASP A 93 11.93 -5.63 2.24
N CYS A 94 11.82 -4.56 3.05
CA CYS A 94 10.56 -3.81 3.21
C CYS A 94 10.69 -2.39 2.68
N ASP A 95 9.58 -1.88 2.16
CA ASP A 95 9.35 -0.45 1.94
C ASP A 95 8.67 0.14 3.19
N ILE A 96 9.27 1.18 3.77
CA ILE A 96 8.78 1.83 5.00
C ILE A 96 8.59 3.31 4.69
N ARG A 97 7.33 3.76 4.71
CA ARG A 97 6.96 5.14 4.38
C ARG A 97 5.94 5.69 5.36
N CYS A 98 6.09 6.97 5.69
CA CYS A 98 5.09 7.71 6.44
C CYS A 98 3.81 7.90 5.62
N PHE A 99 2.65 7.90 6.27
CA PHE A 99 1.41 8.32 5.63
C PHE A 99 1.41 9.84 5.44
N SER A 100 0.86 10.28 4.32
CA SER A 100 0.67 11.70 4.06
C SER A 100 -0.28 12.31 5.10
N GLY A 101 0.17 13.36 5.80
CA GLY A 101 -0.62 14.04 6.84
C GLY A 101 -0.58 13.38 8.23
N GLU A 102 0.15 12.28 8.41
CA GLU A 102 0.28 11.59 9.70
C GLU A 102 1.76 11.50 10.11
N GLU A 103 2.18 12.30 11.08
CA GLU A 103 3.61 12.45 11.42
C GLU A 103 4.28 11.17 11.95
N ASN A 104 3.52 10.24 12.55
CA ASN A 104 4.09 9.10 13.27
C ASN A 104 3.67 7.73 12.73
N TRP A 105 2.70 7.65 11.83
CA TRP A 105 2.25 6.39 11.28
C TRP A 105 3.02 6.02 10.01
N HIS A 106 3.65 4.87 10.03
CA HIS A 106 4.41 4.34 8.90
C HIS A 106 3.81 3.03 8.41
N LYS A 107 3.57 2.94 7.10
CA LYS A 107 3.27 1.67 6.43
C LYS A 107 4.55 0.91 6.17
N ILE A 108 4.48 -0.40 6.37
CA ILE A 108 5.54 -1.38 6.12
C ILE A 108 4.96 -2.42 5.17
N THR A 109 5.47 -2.48 3.96
CA THR A 109 5.09 -3.47 2.93
C THR A 109 6.35 -4.19 2.44
N LYS A 110 6.22 -5.34 1.78
CA LYS A 110 7.35 -5.88 1.04
C LYS A 110 7.77 -4.90 -0.04
N SER A 111 9.06 -4.77 -0.28
CA SER A 111 9.58 -3.92 -1.37
C SER A 111 9.14 -4.40 -2.76
N THR A 112 8.78 -5.67 -2.88
CA THR A 112 8.23 -6.29 -4.10
C THR A 112 6.72 -6.08 -4.26
N ALA A 113 6.00 -5.68 -3.21
CA ALA A 113 4.55 -5.46 -3.24
C ALA A 113 4.21 -4.11 -3.88
N THR A 114 4.47 -3.97 -5.17
CA THR A 114 4.25 -2.74 -5.95
C THR A 114 3.13 -2.91 -6.95
N LYS A 115 2.48 -1.79 -7.34
CA LYS A 115 1.48 -1.78 -8.42
C LYS A 115 2.10 -2.24 -9.75
N ALA A 116 3.36 -1.88 -10.00
CA ALA A 116 4.11 -2.29 -11.19
C ALA A 116 4.27 -3.82 -11.28
N ASN A 117 4.66 -4.46 -10.18
CA ASN A 117 4.83 -5.91 -10.14
C ASN A 117 3.51 -6.70 -10.30
N ALA A 118 2.38 -6.07 -10.02
CA ALA A 118 1.07 -6.68 -10.25
C ALA A 118 0.66 -6.73 -11.74
N LEU A 119 1.23 -5.88 -12.60
CA LEU A 119 0.81 -5.78 -14.02
C LEU A 119 1.02 -7.09 -14.79
N ALA A 120 2.21 -7.68 -14.71
CA ALA A 120 2.51 -8.88 -15.49
C ALA A 120 1.60 -10.09 -15.12
N PRO A 121 1.37 -10.42 -13.83
CA PRO A 121 0.39 -11.44 -13.45
C PRO A 121 -1.04 -11.14 -13.92
N ILE A 122 -1.48 -9.87 -13.87
CA ILE A 122 -2.81 -9.46 -14.32
C ILE A 122 -2.92 -9.64 -15.83
N CYS A 123 -1.92 -9.18 -16.60
CA CYS A 123 -1.88 -9.36 -18.06
C CYS A 123 -1.94 -10.83 -18.44
N ALA A 124 -1.14 -11.68 -17.81
CA ALA A 124 -1.14 -13.12 -18.05
C ALA A 124 -2.50 -13.75 -17.76
N ALA A 125 -3.16 -13.37 -16.67
CA ALA A 125 -4.48 -13.89 -16.31
C ALA A 125 -5.60 -13.42 -17.26
N CYS A 126 -5.42 -12.29 -17.93
CA CYS A 126 -6.37 -11.72 -18.88
C CYS A 126 -6.05 -12.09 -20.35
N GLY A 127 -4.93 -12.75 -20.62
CA GLY A 127 -4.46 -13.01 -21.98
C GLY A 127 -4.08 -11.73 -22.74
N LEU A 128 -3.58 -10.72 -22.03
CA LEU A 128 -3.18 -9.41 -22.55
C LEU A 128 -1.67 -9.24 -22.47
N THR A 129 -1.15 -8.33 -23.27
CA THR A 129 0.22 -7.83 -23.19
C THR A 129 0.24 -6.47 -22.48
N ILE A 130 1.36 -6.09 -21.90
CA ILE A 130 1.45 -4.88 -21.07
C ILE A 130 1.25 -3.60 -21.87
N ASP A 131 1.60 -3.60 -23.17
CA ASP A 131 1.37 -2.51 -24.11
C ASP A 131 -0.12 -2.20 -24.35
N ARG A 132 -1.02 -3.12 -23.99
CA ARG A 132 -2.47 -2.93 -24.07
C ARG A 132 -3.11 -2.44 -22.78
N ILE A 133 -2.32 -2.14 -21.76
CA ILE A 133 -2.80 -1.65 -20.48
C ILE A 133 -2.78 -0.12 -20.46
N THR A 134 -3.86 0.49 -20.05
CA THR A 134 -3.91 1.89 -19.63
C THR A 134 -3.89 1.94 -18.09
N ALA A 135 -2.90 2.59 -17.52
CA ALA A 135 -2.77 2.76 -16.08
C ALA A 135 -3.04 4.22 -15.66
N PHE A 136 -3.76 4.40 -14.55
CA PHE A 136 -4.05 5.71 -13.98
C PHE A 136 -3.36 5.84 -12.63
N GLY A 137 -2.78 7.03 -12.35
CA GLY A 137 -2.09 7.27 -11.08
C GLY A 137 -1.93 8.73 -10.72
N ASP A 138 -1.66 9.01 -9.43
CA ASP A 138 -1.52 10.37 -8.89
C ASP A 138 -0.36 10.51 -7.90
N ASP A 139 0.19 9.40 -7.35
CA ASP A 139 1.23 9.42 -6.32
C ASP A 139 2.51 8.70 -6.77
N PHE A 140 3.60 8.93 -6.05
CA PHE A 140 4.91 8.31 -6.27
C PHE A 140 4.86 6.78 -6.39
N ALA A 141 3.92 6.12 -5.69
CA ALA A 141 3.71 4.68 -5.78
C ALA A 141 3.22 4.20 -7.16
N ASP A 142 2.75 5.13 -8.01
CA ASP A 142 2.22 4.84 -9.34
C ASP A 142 3.26 4.99 -10.45
N LEU A 143 4.38 5.69 -10.19
CA LEU A 143 5.37 6.04 -11.20
C LEU A 143 5.82 4.86 -12.07
N GLU A 144 6.22 3.75 -11.43
CA GLU A 144 6.69 2.59 -12.18
C GLU A 144 5.57 1.90 -12.95
N MET A 145 4.37 1.84 -12.37
CA MET A 145 3.20 1.29 -13.04
C MET A 145 2.86 2.10 -14.30
N LEU A 146 2.85 3.44 -14.22
CA LEU A 146 2.57 4.32 -15.36
C LEU A 146 3.61 4.15 -16.49
N ARG A 147 4.90 4.05 -16.11
CA ARG A 147 6.00 3.86 -17.07
C ARG A 147 5.98 2.51 -17.79
N LEU A 148 5.48 1.47 -17.11
CA LEU A 148 5.43 0.11 -17.65
C LEU A 148 4.19 -0.16 -18.50
N ALA A 149 3.08 0.52 -18.22
CA ALA A 149 1.85 0.37 -18.97
C ALA A 149 2.02 0.84 -20.42
N GLY A 150 1.22 0.29 -21.33
CA GLY A 150 1.16 0.76 -22.72
C GLY A 150 0.73 2.21 -22.85
N THR A 151 -0.09 2.69 -21.90
CA THR A 151 -0.44 4.11 -21.74
C THR A 151 -0.49 4.46 -20.25
N GLY A 152 0.38 5.33 -19.82
CA GLY A 152 0.38 5.90 -18.47
C GLY A 152 -0.38 7.22 -18.43
N VAL A 153 -1.41 7.32 -17.59
CA VAL A 153 -2.28 8.49 -17.46
C VAL A 153 -2.18 9.05 -16.05
N ALA A 154 -1.69 10.29 -15.92
CA ALA A 154 -1.63 10.98 -14.64
C ALA A 154 -2.92 11.77 -14.37
N MET A 155 -3.35 11.77 -13.11
CA MET A 155 -4.41 12.65 -12.64
C MET A 155 -3.90 14.09 -12.51
N GLY A 156 -4.78 15.07 -12.79
CA GLY A 156 -4.42 16.50 -12.77
C GLY A 156 -4.03 17.05 -11.40
N ASN A 157 -4.47 16.40 -10.31
CA ASN A 157 -4.04 16.67 -8.94
C ASN A 157 -2.82 15.82 -8.50
N GLY A 158 -2.28 14.98 -9.39
CA GLY A 158 -1.13 14.13 -9.09
C GLY A 158 0.14 14.94 -8.84
N VAL A 159 1.09 14.35 -8.12
CA VAL A 159 2.38 15.00 -7.86
C VAL A 159 3.13 15.30 -9.17
N PRO A 160 3.88 16.42 -9.26
CA PRO A 160 4.52 16.85 -10.51
C PRO A 160 5.38 15.78 -11.17
N ALA A 161 6.06 14.93 -10.40
CA ALA A 161 6.89 13.85 -10.91
C ALA A 161 6.05 12.76 -11.62
N VAL A 162 4.83 12.52 -11.18
CA VAL A 162 3.89 11.58 -11.80
C VAL A 162 3.35 12.15 -13.11
N GLN A 163 2.93 13.42 -13.10
CA GLN A 163 2.49 14.11 -14.33
C GLN A 163 3.58 14.15 -15.39
N ALA A 164 4.83 14.41 -14.99
CA ALA A 164 5.97 14.45 -15.90
C ALA A 164 6.38 13.08 -16.45
N ALA A 165 6.01 11.98 -15.77
CA ALA A 165 6.37 10.62 -16.16
C ALA A 165 5.29 9.91 -16.98
N ALA A 166 4.07 10.44 -16.99
CA ALA A 166 2.93 9.88 -17.73
C ALA A 166 2.93 10.34 -19.18
N ASP A 167 2.30 9.53 -20.06
CA ASP A 167 2.08 9.90 -21.47
C ASP A 167 1.02 11.00 -21.60
N ILE A 168 0.04 11.01 -20.69
CA ILE A 168 -1.12 11.90 -20.74
C ILE A 168 -1.43 12.36 -19.31
N THR A 169 -1.83 13.63 -19.17
CA THR A 169 -2.42 14.16 -17.92
C THR A 169 -3.89 14.52 -18.21
N ILE A 170 -4.79 14.04 -17.36
CA ILE A 170 -6.24 14.30 -17.43
C ILE A 170 -6.69 15.21 -16.28
N GLY A 171 -7.99 15.43 -16.09
CA GLY A 171 -8.52 16.20 -14.98
C GLY A 171 -8.22 15.58 -13.61
N PRO A 172 -8.53 16.32 -12.51
CA PRO A 172 -8.28 15.82 -11.15
C PRO A 172 -9.22 14.67 -10.75
N ASN A 173 -8.85 13.94 -9.70
CA ASN A 173 -9.53 12.72 -9.23
C ASN A 173 -10.90 12.96 -8.57
N ASP A 174 -11.26 14.20 -8.27
CA ASP A 174 -12.57 14.63 -7.76
C ASP A 174 -13.58 14.98 -8.87
N THR A 175 -13.24 14.65 -10.14
CA THR A 175 -14.08 14.85 -11.32
C THR A 175 -14.27 13.54 -12.09
N ASP A 176 -15.13 13.54 -13.11
CA ASP A 176 -15.34 12.40 -14.02
C ASP A 176 -14.21 12.21 -15.05
N ALA A 177 -12.98 12.68 -14.75
CA ALA A 177 -11.88 12.73 -15.71
C ALA A 177 -11.51 11.35 -16.30
N ILE A 178 -11.49 10.28 -15.49
CA ILE A 178 -11.21 8.92 -15.97
C ILE A 178 -12.32 8.46 -16.92
N ALA A 179 -13.59 8.64 -16.55
CA ALA A 179 -14.72 8.25 -17.39
C ALA A 179 -14.73 9.02 -18.71
N ALA A 180 -14.50 10.34 -18.65
CA ALA A 180 -14.39 11.18 -19.85
C ALA A 180 -13.27 10.73 -20.77
N TYR A 181 -12.09 10.41 -20.21
CA TYR A 181 -10.96 9.88 -20.99
C TYR A 181 -11.32 8.56 -21.67
N LEU A 182 -11.88 7.58 -20.94
CA LEU A 182 -12.26 6.27 -21.47
C LEU A 182 -13.27 6.39 -22.61
N HIS A 183 -14.27 7.28 -22.53
CA HIS A 183 -15.21 7.53 -23.61
C HIS A 183 -14.55 8.07 -24.89
N THR A 184 -13.37 8.69 -24.81
CA THR A 184 -12.64 9.11 -26.01
C THR A 184 -11.92 7.95 -26.69
N GLN A 185 -11.66 6.86 -25.99
CA GLN A 185 -10.94 5.68 -26.50
C GLN A 185 -11.89 4.68 -27.19
N ASP A 186 -13.20 4.75 -26.94
CA ASP A 186 -14.23 3.87 -27.52
C ASP A 186 -14.63 4.27 -28.96
N ARG A 187 -13.91 5.25 -29.56
CA ARG A 187 -14.13 5.72 -30.94
C ARG A 187 -13.01 5.26 -31.85
#